data_7881e2ea1a9623b75481609470fa6f1f
#
_entry.id   7881e2ea1a9623b75481609470fa6f1f
#
_cell.length_a   1.000
_cell.length_b   1.000
_cell.length_c   1.000
_cell.angle_alpha   90.00
_cell.angle_beta   90.00
_cell.angle_gamma   90.00
#
_symmetry.space_group_name_H-M   'P 1'
#
loop_
_entity.id
_entity.type
_entity.pdbx_description
1 polymer ?
#
loop_
_entity_poly.entity_id
_entity_poly.type
_entity_poly.pdbx_seq_one_letter_code
_entity_poly.pdbx_strand_id
1 'polypeptide(L)'
;MINLNDNAREYIDLHVHSNISDGTYTPEELVDYAEQKGLYAFALTDHDTVDGIERALNAAEGKTVKVIPGIEISAEHDAKSDLHILGLNVDYKSEGFLEIVKQCRES
;
A
#
# COMPACT_ATOMS: atom_id res chain seq x y z
N MET A 1 10.81 16.14 -9.63
CA MET A 1 10.60 15.98 -8.19
C MET A 1 9.64 17.06 -7.69
N ILE A 2 8.74 16.66 -6.82
CA ILE A 2 7.77 17.59 -6.26
C ILE A 2 8.46 18.46 -5.22
N ASN A 3 8.18 19.74 -5.25
CA ASN A 3 8.75 20.69 -4.30
C ASN A 3 7.97 20.64 -2.99
N LEU A 4 8.59 20.11 -1.95
CA LEU A 4 7.95 19.95 -0.64
C LEU A 4 7.69 21.26 0.07
N ASN A 5 8.29 22.35 -0.37
CA ASN A 5 8.07 23.66 0.24
C ASN A 5 6.73 24.28 -0.16
N ASP A 6 6.11 23.76 -1.22
CA ASP A 6 4.87 24.36 -1.70
C ASP A 6 3.68 23.86 -0.90
N ASN A 7 3.09 22.75 -1.31
CA ASN A 7 1.90 22.26 -0.66
C ASN A 7 1.98 20.75 -0.52
N ALA A 8 2.38 20.29 0.66
CA ALA A 8 2.57 18.87 0.92
C ALA A 8 1.27 18.07 0.72
N ARG A 9 0.10 18.72 0.83
CA ARG A 9 -1.18 18.05 0.62
C ARG A 9 -1.40 17.60 -0.81
N GLU A 10 -0.60 18.09 -1.74
CA GLU A 10 -0.65 17.61 -3.12
C GLU A 10 0.31 16.44 -3.35
N TYR A 11 1.01 16.04 -2.31
CA TYR A 11 2.00 14.97 -2.40
C TYR A 11 1.33 13.61 -2.20
N ILE A 12 1.61 12.70 -3.12
CA ILE A 12 1.05 11.33 -3.07
C ILE A 12 2.21 10.36 -3.17
N ASP A 13 2.21 9.34 -2.28
CA ASP A 13 3.18 8.25 -2.36
C ASP A 13 2.44 6.98 -2.75
N LEU A 14 2.75 6.45 -3.91
CA LEU A 14 2.05 5.30 -4.47
C LEU A 14 2.72 3.96 -4.18
N HIS A 15 3.73 3.92 -3.32
CA HIS A 15 4.48 2.70 -3.07
C HIS A 15 4.95 2.64 -1.63
N VAL A 16 4.08 2.17 -0.74
CA VAL A 16 4.36 2.15 0.70
C VAL A 16 4.10 0.74 1.24
N HIS A 17 5.03 0.24 2.05
CA HIS A 17 4.91 -1.07 2.69
C HIS A 17 4.77 -0.92 4.20
N SER A 18 3.90 -1.73 4.79
CA SER A 18 3.76 -1.83 6.23
C SER A 18 4.49 -3.07 6.76
N ASN A 19 4.46 -3.25 8.08
CA ASN A 19 5.06 -4.43 8.69
C ASN A 19 4.23 -5.71 8.49
N ILE A 20 3.10 -5.60 7.81
CA ILE A 20 2.36 -6.79 7.36
C ILE A 20 3.19 -7.54 6.31
N SER A 21 4.00 -6.83 5.53
CA SER A 21 4.97 -7.48 4.64
C SER A 21 6.40 -7.19 5.10
N ASP A 22 7.08 -6.24 4.51
CA ASP A 22 8.49 -6.01 4.79
C ASP A 22 8.82 -4.61 5.27
N GLY A 23 7.82 -3.81 5.59
CA GLY A 23 8.05 -2.48 6.13
C GLY A 23 8.30 -2.51 7.63
N THR A 24 8.59 -1.35 8.19
CA THR A 24 8.90 -1.22 9.61
C THR A 24 7.69 -0.81 10.44
N TYR A 25 6.78 -0.04 9.85
CA TYR A 25 5.66 0.56 10.57
C TYR A 25 4.37 -0.23 10.37
N THR A 26 3.52 -0.24 11.39
CA THR A 26 2.17 -0.80 11.27
C THR A 26 1.35 0.05 10.28
N PRO A 27 0.25 -0.50 9.73
CA PRO A 27 -0.62 0.32 8.89
C PRO A 27 -1.11 1.58 9.60
N GLU A 28 -1.41 1.50 10.89
CA GLU A 28 -1.85 2.65 11.67
C GLU A 28 -0.75 3.70 11.80
N GLU A 29 0.47 3.26 12.05
CA GLU A 29 1.61 4.17 12.16
C GLU A 29 1.90 4.86 10.84
N LEU A 30 1.74 4.17 9.73
CA LEU A 30 1.92 4.77 8.41
C LEU A 30 0.92 5.89 8.18
N VAL A 31 -0.33 5.68 8.58
CA VAL A 31 -1.37 6.71 8.46
C VAL A 31 -1.00 7.93 9.30
N ASP A 32 -0.59 7.72 10.55
CA ASP A 32 -0.21 8.82 11.42
C ASP A 32 0.99 9.58 10.87
N TYR A 33 1.98 8.85 10.35
CA TYR A 33 3.16 9.47 9.78
C TYR A 33 2.81 10.29 8.54
N ALA A 34 1.97 9.75 7.66
CA ALA A 34 1.54 10.45 6.47
C ALA A 34 0.75 11.73 6.82
N GLU A 35 -0.10 11.64 7.84
CA GLU A 35 -0.85 12.79 8.29
C GLU A 35 0.08 13.88 8.83
N GLN A 36 1.07 13.50 9.63
CA GLN A 36 2.05 14.44 10.16
C GLN A 36 2.86 15.12 9.07
N LYS A 37 3.15 14.38 8.00
CA LYS A 37 3.92 14.91 6.87
C LYS A 37 3.05 15.75 5.92
N GLY A 38 1.75 15.75 6.11
CA GLY A 38 0.85 16.52 5.27
C GLY A 38 0.63 15.89 3.90
N LEU A 39 0.81 14.57 3.77
CA LEU A 39 0.54 13.89 2.51
C LEU A 39 -0.95 13.95 2.20
N TYR A 40 -1.28 14.12 0.92
CA TYR A 40 -2.66 14.04 0.49
C TYR A 40 -3.15 12.58 0.52
N ALA A 41 -2.33 11.66 0.04
CA ALA A 41 -2.70 10.26 -0.06
C ALA A 41 -1.46 9.37 -0.13
N PHE A 42 -1.61 8.11 0.24
CA PHE A 42 -0.60 7.10 -0.06
C PHE A 42 -1.28 5.78 -0.40
N ALA A 43 -0.61 4.98 -1.19
CA ALA A 43 -1.08 3.64 -1.51
C ALA A 43 -0.33 2.63 -0.65
N LEU A 44 -1.08 1.84 0.12
CA LEU A 44 -0.49 0.75 0.88
C LEU A 44 -0.37 -0.44 -0.05
N THR A 45 0.87 -0.79 -0.38
CA THR A 45 1.18 -1.80 -1.40
C THR A 45 2.08 -2.89 -0.82
N ASP A 46 1.61 -3.55 0.22
CA ASP A 46 2.37 -4.63 0.84
C ASP A 46 2.60 -5.78 -0.14
N HIS A 47 3.68 -6.53 0.07
CA HIS A 47 4.02 -7.66 -0.79
C HIS A 47 3.02 -8.80 -0.61
N ASP A 48 2.32 -9.13 -1.68
CA ASP A 48 1.48 -10.33 -1.79
C ASP A 48 0.41 -10.44 -0.70
N THR A 49 -0.01 -9.32 -0.14
CA THR A 49 -1.06 -9.31 0.89
C THR A 49 -1.82 -7.99 0.87
N VAL A 50 -3.09 -8.07 1.24
CA VAL A 50 -3.94 -6.90 1.43
C VAL A 50 -4.42 -6.79 2.88
N ASP A 51 -3.80 -7.57 3.78
CA ASP A 51 -4.29 -7.70 5.15
C ASP A 51 -4.21 -6.40 5.95
N GLY A 52 -3.33 -5.48 5.57
CA GLY A 52 -3.20 -4.20 6.28
C GLY A 52 -4.12 -3.10 5.78
N ILE A 53 -4.81 -3.32 4.65
CA ILE A 53 -5.56 -2.24 4.00
C ILE A 53 -6.71 -1.75 4.88
N GLU A 54 -7.51 -2.66 5.40
CA GLU A 54 -8.65 -2.26 6.22
C GLU A 54 -8.20 -1.53 7.49
N ARG A 55 -7.12 -1.98 8.09
CA ARG A 55 -6.55 -1.30 9.27
C ARG A 55 -6.13 0.14 8.92
N ALA A 56 -5.48 0.32 7.77
CA ALA A 56 -5.05 1.64 7.33
C ALA A 56 -6.26 2.53 7.02
N LEU A 57 -7.26 1.98 6.35
CA LEU A 57 -8.47 2.75 6.03
C LEU A 57 -9.21 3.19 7.30
N ASN A 58 -9.30 2.30 8.28
CA ASN A 58 -9.94 2.63 9.56
C ASN A 58 -9.15 3.70 10.30
N ALA A 59 -7.83 3.60 10.30
CA ALA A 59 -6.98 4.59 10.95
C ALA A 59 -7.06 5.97 10.28
N ALA A 60 -7.29 5.99 8.98
CA ALA A 60 -7.38 7.26 8.23
C ALA A 60 -8.74 7.92 8.37
N GLU A 61 -9.71 7.24 8.95
CA GLU A 61 -11.05 7.80 9.12
C GLU A 61 -10.98 9.05 10.01
N GLY A 62 -11.54 10.15 9.51
CA GLY A 62 -11.49 11.43 10.21
C GLY A 62 -10.20 12.22 10.01
N LYS A 63 -9.24 11.70 9.26
CA LYS A 63 -7.99 12.40 8.95
C LYS A 63 -8.04 12.95 7.53
N THR A 64 -7.08 13.84 7.21
CA THR A 64 -7.03 14.42 5.88
C THR A 64 -6.35 13.52 4.85
N VAL A 65 -5.44 12.67 5.31
CA VAL A 65 -4.74 11.76 4.41
C VAL A 65 -5.67 10.66 3.90
N LYS A 66 -5.56 10.33 2.62
CA LYS A 66 -6.34 9.27 1.98
C LYS A 66 -5.48 8.03 1.81
N VAL A 67 -6.07 6.86 2.08
CA VAL A 67 -5.39 5.58 1.84
C VAL A 67 -5.94 4.98 0.56
N ILE A 68 -5.03 4.63 -0.35
CA ILE A 68 -5.38 3.98 -1.61
C ILE A 68 -5.10 2.49 -1.46
N PRO A 69 -6.11 1.62 -1.55
CA PRO A 69 -5.87 0.18 -1.48
C PRO A 69 -4.96 -0.28 -2.61
N GLY A 70 -3.89 -0.97 -2.28
CA GLY A 70 -2.95 -1.43 -3.27
C GLY A 70 -2.31 -2.74 -2.88
N ILE A 71 -1.46 -3.25 -3.74
CA ILE A 71 -0.70 -4.46 -3.51
C ILE A 71 0.51 -4.46 -4.43
N GLU A 72 1.62 -5.02 -3.94
CA GLU A 72 2.76 -5.31 -4.79
C GLU A 72 2.87 -6.82 -4.93
N ILE A 73 2.60 -7.34 -6.12
CA ILE A 73 2.66 -8.76 -6.39
C ILE A 73 4.05 -9.12 -6.85
N SER A 74 4.68 -10.05 -6.13
CA SER A 74 5.98 -10.59 -6.50
C SER A 74 5.74 -11.86 -7.29
N ALA A 75 6.15 -11.86 -8.55
CA ALA A 75 6.01 -13.02 -9.40
C ALA A 75 7.38 -13.47 -9.85
N GLU A 76 7.74 -14.71 -9.50
CA GLU A 76 8.98 -15.29 -9.99
C GLU A 76 8.74 -15.83 -11.39
N HIS A 77 9.34 -15.18 -12.37
CA HIS A 77 9.13 -15.55 -13.76
C HIS A 77 10.09 -16.65 -14.20
N ASP A 78 11.34 -16.53 -13.76
CA ASP A 78 12.33 -17.59 -13.97
C ASP A 78 13.41 -17.47 -12.90
N ALA A 79 14.40 -18.34 -12.95
CA ALA A 79 15.43 -18.38 -11.91
C ALA A 79 16.29 -17.11 -11.84
N LYS A 80 16.15 -16.20 -12.79
CA LYS A 80 17.05 -15.06 -12.91
C LYS A 80 16.37 -13.71 -12.74
N SER A 81 15.04 -13.66 -12.74
CA SER A 81 14.36 -12.37 -12.67
C SER A 81 13.14 -12.45 -11.79
N ASP A 82 13.03 -11.48 -10.91
CA ASP A 82 11.84 -11.26 -10.11
C ASP A 82 11.01 -10.17 -10.78
N LEU A 83 9.74 -10.43 -10.96
CA LEU A 83 8.82 -9.47 -11.51
C LEU A 83 7.94 -8.95 -10.39
N HIS A 84 7.94 -7.64 -10.19
CA HIS A 84 7.09 -6.99 -9.20
C HIS A 84 6.03 -6.18 -9.93
N ILE A 85 4.76 -6.46 -9.64
CA ILE A 85 3.64 -5.75 -10.26
C ILE A 85 2.91 -4.99 -9.19
N LEU A 86 2.73 -3.69 -9.41
CA LEU A 86 2.04 -2.81 -8.48
C LEU A 86 0.60 -2.65 -8.92
N GLY A 87 -0.33 -3.08 -8.07
CA GLY A 87 -1.75 -2.85 -8.29
C GLY A 87 -2.25 -1.73 -7.40
N LEU A 88 -2.96 -0.77 -7.96
CA LEU A 88 -3.49 0.36 -7.22
C LEU A 88 -5.00 0.37 -7.29
N ASN A 89 -5.62 0.84 -6.21
CA ASN A 89 -7.07 0.95 -6.09
C ASN A 89 -7.75 -0.42 -6.29
N VAL A 90 -7.15 -1.45 -5.68
CA VAL A 90 -7.63 -2.81 -5.84
C VAL A 90 -8.90 -3.05 -5.01
N ASP A 91 -9.71 -3.98 -5.47
CA ASP A 91 -10.89 -4.41 -4.70
C ASP A 91 -10.47 -5.49 -3.70
N TYR A 92 -9.96 -5.03 -2.57
CA TYR A 92 -9.33 -5.90 -1.59
C TYR A 92 -10.31 -6.81 -0.85
N LYS A 93 -11.62 -6.62 -1.06
CA LYS A 93 -12.65 -7.47 -0.47
C LYS A 93 -13.21 -8.50 -1.45
N SER A 94 -12.83 -8.42 -2.72
CA SER A 94 -13.32 -9.35 -3.74
C SER A 94 -12.74 -10.73 -3.50
N GLU A 95 -13.61 -11.75 -3.45
CA GLU A 95 -13.16 -13.12 -3.28
C GLU A 95 -12.27 -13.58 -4.43
N GLY A 96 -12.62 -13.18 -5.65
CA GLY A 96 -11.81 -13.52 -6.82
C GLY A 96 -10.43 -12.92 -6.74
N PHE A 97 -10.35 -11.65 -6.33
CA PHE A 97 -9.07 -10.99 -6.18
C PHE A 97 -8.23 -11.65 -5.07
N LEU A 98 -8.86 -11.95 -3.93
CA LEU A 98 -8.16 -12.57 -2.81
C LEU A 98 -7.65 -13.96 -3.17
N GLU A 99 -8.38 -14.70 -3.99
CA GLU A 99 -7.91 -16.00 -4.45
C GLU A 99 -6.67 -15.88 -5.32
N ILE A 100 -6.64 -14.88 -6.21
CA ILE A 100 -5.45 -14.60 -7.03
C ILE A 100 -4.26 -14.25 -6.16
N VAL A 101 -4.45 -13.40 -5.15
CA VAL A 101 -3.38 -13.02 -4.23
C VAL A 101 -2.84 -14.25 -3.50
N LYS A 102 -3.73 -15.12 -3.04
CA LYS A 102 -3.34 -16.34 -2.36
C LYS A 102 -2.49 -17.23 -3.26
N GLN A 103 -2.89 -17.38 -4.52
CA GLN A 103 -2.13 -18.18 -5.48
C GLN A 103 -0.73 -17.60 -5.70
N CYS A 104 -0.61 -16.28 -5.80
CA CYS A 104 0.69 -15.64 -5.96
C CYS A 104 1.58 -15.87 -4.74
N ARG A 105 0.99 -15.82 -3.55
CA ARG A 105 1.72 -15.98 -2.30
C ARG A 105 2.23 -17.40 -2.13
N GLU A 106 1.49 -18.38 -2.65
CA GLU A 106 1.84 -19.79 -2.51
C GLU A 106 2.74 -20.32 -3.64
N SER A 107 3.03 -19.50 -4.62
CA SER A 107 3.86 -19.91 -5.80
C SER A 107 5.32 -20.07 -5.46
#